data_139c00a05ef6a063943a90a5818346e0
#
_entry.id   139c00a05ef6a063943a90a5818346e0
#
_cell.length_a   1.000
_cell.length_b   1.000
_cell.length_c   1.000
_cell.angle_alpha   90.00
_cell.angle_beta   90.00
_cell.angle_gamma   90.00
#
_symmetry.space_group_name_H-M   'P 1'
#
loop_
_entity.id
_entity.type
_entity.pdbx_description
1 polymer ?
#
loop_
_entity_poly.entity_id
_entity_poly.type
_entity_poly.pdbx_seq_one_letter_code
_entity_poly.pdbx_strand_id
1 'polypeptide(L)'
;MTSSRSILLAAAIGLSAGNLAGQSQPAAANRPPAAQPAQQAPRIPRAAASTRASVSVLVDSRYDSKEGGWFGALNLAGPAKITIDYGQPHLRGRSVIGMPGVVPWDTAWRTGANMATQLSTEVDLTIGTAYIPRGVYTLFSLPTRSGWKLIVSKDVNQWGTDYDSSKDFARIDLRQRALSEPLESLTFWLVPAIEPATSTTFAHGVLKFAWGNTELSTDWRVGR
;
A
#
# COMPACT_ATOMS: atom_id res chain seq x y z
N MET A 1 46.58 29.09 -21.76
CA MET A 1 47.65 28.87 -20.79
C MET A 1 47.47 27.46 -20.30
N THR A 2 48.02 26.44 -21.07
CA THR A 2 49.31 25.80 -20.88
C THR A 2 49.54 25.36 -19.45
N SER A 3 49.66 24.05 -19.16
CA SER A 3 50.82 23.27 -19.44
C SER A 3 50.59 21.77 -19.16
N SER A 4 50.97 20.97 -20.13
CA SER A 4 51.34 19.55 -20.10
C SER A 4 52.62 19.30 -19.30
N ARG A 5 52.89 18.05 -18.86
CA ARG A 5 54.16 17.30 -18.87
C ARG A 5 53.87 15.91 -18.32
N SER A 6 53.88 14.82 -19.04
CA SER A 6 54.89 14.03 -19.80
C SER A 6 55.99 13.39 -18.96
N ILE A 7 55.99 12.07 -18.98
CA ILE A 7 57.06 11.09 -19.24
C ILE A 7 58.14 10.87 -18.12
N LEU A 8 58.33 9.60 -17.72
CA LEU A 8 59.61 8.93 -17.93
C LEU A 8 59.52 7.41 -17.73
N LEU A 9 60.02 6.73 -18.74
CA LEU A 9 60.29 5.33 -18.97
C LEU A 9 61.69 4.98 -18.35
N ALA A 10 61.84 3.81 -17.72
CA ALA A 10 63.13 3.18 -17.52
C ALA A 10 63.03 1.66 -17.58
N ALA A 11 63.66 1.13 -18.60
CA ALA A 11 63.93 -0.27 -18.76
C ALA A 11 65.20 -0.67 -18.07
N ALA A 12 65.26 -1.84 -17.48
CA ALA A 12 66.53 -2.49 -17.13
C ALA A 12 66.43 -4.00 -17.44
N ILE A 13 67.35 -4.42 -18.31
CA ILE A 13 67.60 -5.77 -18.78
C ILE A 13 68.56 -6.43 -17.75
N GLY A 14 68.28 -7.65 -17.37
CA GLY A 14 69.21 -8.50 -16.61
C GLY A 14 69.01 -9.96 -16.98
N LEU A 15 69.87 -10.49 -17.83
CA LEU A 15 70.02 -11.92 -18.09
C LEU A 15 70.75 -12.61 -16.94
N SER A 16 70.29 -13.74 -16.51
CA SER A 16 71.19 -14.84 -16.12
C SER A 16 70.52 -16.20 -16.24
N ALA A 17 71.27 -17.11 -16.84
CA ALA A 17 70.89 -18.47 -17.19
C ALA A 17 71.01 -19.43 -15.99
N GLY A 18 70.24 -20.51 -16.07
CA GLY A 18 70.67 -21.79 -15.46
C GLY A 18 69.66 -22.39 -14.49
N ASN A 19 68.90 -23.36 -14.78
CA ASN A 19 69.14 -24.77 -14.52
C ASN A 19 67.91 -25.63 -14.83
N LEU A 20 68.09 -26.67 -15.63
CA LEU A 20 67.13 -27.74 -15.82
C LEU A 20 66.99 -28.57 -14.51
N ALA A 21 65.79 -28.67 -14.03
CA ALA A 21 65.32 -29.79 -13.21
C ALA A 21 63.92 -30.16 -13.65
N GLY A 22 63.78 -31.31 -14.26
CA GLY A 22 62.49 -31.86 -14.68
C GLY A 22 61.57 -32.06 -13.51
N GLN A 23 60.45 -31.38 -13.55
CA GLN A 23 59.30 -31.71 -12.73
C GLN A 23 58.20 -32.25 -13.65
N SER A 24 57.94 -33.55 -13.49
CA SER A 24 56.78 -34.23 -14.04
C SER A 24 55.51 -33.56 -13.57
N GLN A 25 54.77 -32.99 -14.52
CA GLN A 25 53.42 -32.50 -14.27
C GLN A 25 52.54 -33.71 -13.88
N PRO A 26 51.80 -33.65 -12.76
CA PRO A 26 50.75 -34.62 -12.50
C PRO A 26 49.66 -34.46 -13.55
N ALA A 27 49.21 -35.59 -14.11
CA ALA A 27 48.13 -35.68 -15.07
C ALA A 27 46.91 -34.91 -14.58
N ALA A 28 46.38 -34.04 -15.45
CA ALA A 28 45.13 -33.32 -15.21
C ALA A 28 44.03 -34.34 -14.91
N ALA A 29 43.65 -34.42 -13.65
CA ALA A 29 42.52 -35.24 -13.25
C ALA A 29 41.28 -34.76 -13.99
N ASN A 30 40.58 -35.69 -14.64
CA ASN A 30 39.31 -35.52 -15.32
C ASN A 30 38.30 -34.88 -14.34
N ARG A 31 38.24 -33.56 -14.35
CA ARG A 31 37.22 -32.81 -13.62
C ARG A 31 35.95 -32.94 -14.48
N PRO A 32 34.85 -33.52 -13.94
CA PRO A 32 33.61 -33.56 -14.70
C PRO A 32 33.21 -32.10 -15.04
N PRO A 33 32.66 -31.86 -16.24
CA PRO A 33 32.21 -30.52 -16.63
C PRO A 33 31.25 -29.98 -15.57
N ALA A 34 31.50 -28.74 -15.14
CA ALA A 34 30.61 -28.06 -14.17
C ALA A 34 29.20 -28.12 -14.74
N ALA A 35 28.29 -28.69 -13.95
CA ALA A 35 26.89 -28.76 -14.32
C ALA A 35 26.41 -27.33 -14.65
N GLN A 36 25.96 -27.14 -15.88
CA GLN A 36 25.33 -25.86 -16.27
C GLN A 36 24.15 -25.62 -15.36
N PRO A 37 23.96 -24.39 -14.83
CA PRO A 37 22.79 -24.08 -14.02
C PRO A 37 21.57 -24.42 -14.86
N ALA A 38 20.71 -25.29 -14.36
CA ALA A 38 19.48 -25.68 -15.02
C ALA A 38 18.69 -24.40 -15.36
N GLN A 39 18.42 -24.18 -16.64
CA GLN A 39 17.60 -23.08 -17.11
C GLN A 39 16.23 -23.21 -16.42
N GLN A 40 15.93 -22.29 -15.52
CA GLN A 40 14.62 -22.27 -14.88
C GLN A 40 13.56 -22.10 -15.95
N ALA A 41 12.61 -23.04 -16.00
CA ALA A 41 11.46 -22.92 -16.89
C ALA A 41 10.80 -21.55 -16.72
N PRO A 42 10.30 -20.92 -17.80
CA PRO A 42 9.65 -19.61 -17.73
C PRO A 42 8.51 -19.66 -16.70
N ARG A 43 8.59 -18.79 -15.69
CA ARG A 43 7.53 -18.69 -14.67
C ARG A 43 6.33 -17.99 -15.29
N ILE A 44 5.19 -18.66 -15.30
CA ILE A 44 3.92 -18.02 -15.67
C ILE A 44 3.62 -16.95 -14.63
N PRO A 45 3.42 -15.66 -15.02
CA PRO A 45 3.05 -14.61 -14.10
C PRO A 45 1.75 -14.96 -13.36
N ARG A 46 1.75 -14.85 -12.05
CA ARG A 46 0.57 -15.08 -11.20
C ARG A 46 0.33 -13.87 -10.32
N ALA A 47 -0.93 -13.59 -10.01
CA ALA A 47 -1.26 -12.58 -9.02
C ALA A 47 -0.61 -12.91 -7.67
N ALA A 48 -0.11 -11.88 -6.99
CA ALA A 48 0.45 -12.01 -5.64
C ALA A 48 -0.61 -12.55 -4.65
N ALA A 49 -0.14 -13.07 -3.51
CA ALA A 49 -1.04 -13.54 -2.44
C ALA A 49 -1.95 -12.45 -1.91
N SER A 50 -1.47 -11.23 -1.91
CA SER A 50 -2.22 -9.98 -1.71
C SER A 50 -1.66 -8.94 -2.65
N THR A 51 -2.54 -8.13 -3.22
CA THR A 51 -2.19 -7.01 -4.09
C THR A 51 -2.20 -5.71 -3.28
N ARG A 52 -1.86 -4.60 -3.91
CA ARG A 52 -2.06 -3.26 -3.34
C ARG A 52 -3.14 -2.56 -4.13
N ALA A 53 -4.01 -1.84 -3.46
CA ALA A 53 -5.06 -1.06 -4.06
C ALA A 53 -5.20 0.30 -3.37
N SER A 54 -5.77 1.25 -4.09
CA SER A 54 -6.04 2.58 -3.59
C SER A 54 -7.37 3.07 -4.15
N VAL A 55 -8.11 3.79 -3.33
CA VAL A 55 -9.30 4.53 -3.75
C VAL A 55 -9.16 5.98 -3.31
N SER A 56 -9.57 6.91 -4.16
CA SER A 56 -9.54 8.32 -3.82
C SER A 56 -10.75 9.06 -4.37
N VAL A 57 -11.11 10.16 -3.68
CA VAL A 57 -12.08 11.14 -4.14
C VAL A 57 -11.45 12.52 -4.12
N LEU A 58 -11.75 13.31 -5.15
CA LEU A 58 -11.39 14.72 -5.22
C LEU A 58 -12.59 15.52 -4.73
N VAL A 59 -12.35 16.44 -3.81
CA VAL A 59 -13.35 17.38 -3.31
C VAL A 59 -13.01 18.79 -3.80
N ASP A 60 -14.02 19.65 -3.92
CA ASP A 60 -13.90 21.01 -4.42
C ASP A 60 -13.35 21.09 -5.87
N SER A 61 -13.69 20.14 -6.70
CA SER A 61 -13.37 20.17 -8.12
C SER A 61 -14.58 20.60 -8.93
N ARG A 62 -14.33 21.42 -9.97
CA ARG A 62 -15.32 21.88 -10.92
C ARG A 62 -14.85 21.60 -12.35
N TYR A 63 -15.80 21.43 -13.25
CA TYR A 63 -15.49 21.35 -14.67
C TYR A 63 -15.27 22.75 -15.23
N ASP A 64 -14.11 22.97 -15.88
CA ASP A 64 -13.85 24.17 -16.65
C ASP A 64 -13.97 23.85 -18.14
N SER A 65 -15.03 24.39 -18.77
CA SER A 65 -15.33 24.16 -20.17
C SER A 65 -14.36 24.84 -21.12
N LYS A 66 -13.60 25.86 -20.65
CA LYS A 66 -12.62 26.58 -21.48
C LYS A 66 -11.31 25.80 -21.58
N GLU A 67 -10.88 25.25 -20.46
CA GLU A 67 -9.64 24.47 -20.37
C GLU A 67 -9.88 22.96 -20.64
N GLY A 68 -11.14 22.55 -20.74
CA GLY A 68 -11.49 21.16 -21.02
C GLY A 68 -11.15 20.16 -19.89
N GLY A 69 -10.99 20.64 -18.67
CA GLY A 69 -10.57 19.84 -17.55
C GLY A 69 -11.31 20.12 -16.24
N TRP A 70 -10.93 19.38 -15.20
CA TRP A 70 -11.44 19.53 -13.85
C TRP A 70 -10.43 20.29 -13.00
N PHE A 71 -10.89 21.35 -12.34
CA PHE A 71 -10.06 22.23 -11.49
C PHE A 71 -10.58 22.25 -10.06
N GLY A 72 -9.67 22.44 -9.11
CA GLY A 72 -10.03 22.69 -7.73
C GLY A 72 -10.78 24.01 -7.58
N ALA A 73 -11.84 24.02 -6.79
CA ALA A 73 -12.67 25.20 -6.56
C ALA A 73 -12.09 26.17 -5.53
N LEU A 74 -11.20 25.69 -4.69
CA LEU A 74 -10.53 26.54 -3.70
C LEU A 74 -9.29 27.15 -4.31
N ASN A 75 -8.88 28.35 -3.83
CA ASN A 75 -7.61 29.01 -4.14
C ASN A 75 -6.39 28.18 -3.68
N LEU A 76 -6.56 26.90 -3.52
CA LEU A 76 -5.54 25.91 -3.31
C LEU A 76 -5.07 25.42 -4.69
N ALA A 77 -3.80 25.13 -4.82
CA ALA A 77 -3.18 24.64 -6.04
C ALA A 77 -3.67 23.26 -6.45
N GLY A 78 -4.96 23.13 -6.77
CA GLY A 78 -5.63 21.91 -7.20
C GLY A 78 -6.76 21.44 -6.27
N PRO A 79 -7.52 20.42 -6.68
CA PRO A 79 -8.56 19.85 -5.85
C PRO A 79 -7.97 19.13 -4.64
N ALA A 80 -8.60 19.28 -3.48
CA ALA A 80 -8.23 18.52 -2.29
C ALA A 80 -8.58 17.04 -2.44
N LYS A 81 -7.75 16.17 -1.91
CA LYS A 81 -7.86 14.73 -2.10
C LYS A 81 -8.04 13.99 -0.79
N ILE A 82 -8.93 13.00 -0.81
CA ILE A 82 -9.05 11.99 0.23
C ILE A 82 -8.66 10.65 -0.39
N THR A 83 -7.76 9.92 0.24
CA THR A 83 -7.23 8.65 -0.30
C THR A 83 -7.22 7.58 0.78
N ILE A 84 -7.62 6.37 0.43
CA ILE A 84 -7.38 5.16 1.21
C ILE A 84 -6.49 4.25 0.39
N ASP A 85 -5.32 3.92 0.94
CA ASP A 85 -4.34 3.03 0.36
C ASP A 85 -4.22 1.78 1.23
N TYR A 86 -4.35 0.59 0.65
CA TYR A 86 -4.45 -0.64 1.40
C TYR A 86 -3.85 -1.85 0.71
N GLY A 87 -3.37 -2.78 1.51
CA GLY A 87 -3.07 -4.12 1.03
C GLY A 87 -4.37 -4.88 0.80
N GLN A 88 -4.54 -5.42 -0.38
CA GLN A 88 -5.76 -6.10 -0.81
C GLN A 88 -5.59 -7.63 -0.68
N PRO A 89 -6.06 -8.27 0.40
CA PRO A 89 -6.06 -9.71 0.51
C PRO A 89 -7.19 -10.34 -0.30
N HIS A 90 -7.04 -11.62 -0.65
CA HIS A 90 -8.00 -12.42 -1.40
C HIS A 90 -8.48 -13.60 -0.54
N LEU A 91 -9.75 -14.02 -0.71
CA LEU A 91 -10.33 -15.14 0.05
C LEU A 91 -9.65 -16.46 -0.25
N ARG A 92 -9.49 -16.77 -1.54
CA ARG A 92 -8.97 -18.06 -2.00
C ARG A 92 -9.70 -19.24 -1.38
N GLY A 93 -11.03 -19.16 -1.37
CA GLY A 93 -11.90 -20.20 -0.80
C GLY A 93 -11.97 -20.23 0.73
N ARG A 94 -11.39 -19.25 1.45
CA ARG A 94 -11.41 -19.21 2.91
C ARG A 94 -12.58 -18.39 3.45
N SER A 95 -13.09 -18.77 4.62
CA SER A 95 -13.90 -17.88 5.46
C SER A 95 -12.95 -17.14 6.41
N VAL A 96 -12.89 -15.82 6.29
CA VAL A 96 -11.82 -15.01 6.91
C VAL A 96 -12.23 -14.30 8.18
N ILE A 97 -13.52 -13.97 8.33
CA ILE A 97 -14.03 -13.27 9.53
C ILE A 97 -14.08 -14.26 10.71
N GLY A 98 -13.45 -13.89 11.81
CA GLY A 98 -13.26 -14.74 12.98
C GLY A 98 -12.08 -15.72 12.87
N MET A 99 -11.34 -15.70 11.73
CA MET A 99 -10.20 -16.58 11.54
C MET A 99 -8.96 -16.03 12.29
N PRO A 100 -8.36 -16.81 13.21
CA PRO A 100 -7.11 -16.41 13.85
C PRO A 100 -6.01 -16.08 12.84
N GLY A 101 -5.26 -14.99 13.09
CA GLY A 101 -4.18 -14.55 12.21
C GLY A 101 -4.62 -13.88 10.91
N VAL A 102 -5.92 -13.79 10.63
CA VAL A 102 -6.48 -13.06 9.47
C VAL A 102 -7.38 -11.93 9.95
N VAL A 103 -8.60 -12.22 10.40
CA VAL A 103 -9.54 -11.25 10.99
C VAL A 103 -10.11 -11.85 12.28
N PRO A 104 -9.32 -11.90 13.36
CA PRO A 104 -9.77 -12.50 14.62
C PRO A 104 -10.84 -11.64 15.29
N TRP A 105 -11.77 -12.30 16.02
CA TRP A 105 -12.73 -11.59 16.86
C TRP A 105 -12.03 -10.86 18.01
N ASP A 106 -12.60 -9.74 18.41
CA ASP A 106 -12.19 -8.92 19.57
C ASP A 106 -10.72 -8.43 19.51
N THR A 107 -10.15 -8.41 18.32
CA THR A 107 -8.77 -7.97 18.08
C THR A 107 -8.73 -6.97 16.93
N ALA A 108 -7.96 -5.90 17.09
CA ALA A 108 -7.78 -4.91 16.03
C ALA A 108 -7.10 -5.55 14.81
N TRP A 109 -7.75 -5.42 13.68
CA TRP A 109 -7.26 -5.87 12.38
C TRP A 109 -6.86 -4.65 11.53
N ARG A 110 -5.68 -4.70 10.92
CA ARG A 110 -5.15 -3.61 10.05
C ARG A 110 -5.99 -3.29 8.81
N THR A 111 -7.18 -3.82 8.71
CA THR A 111 -8.17 -3.65 7.64
C THR A 111 -7.59 -3.86 6.24
N GLY A 112 -6.67 -4.83 6.13
CA GLY A 112 -5.93 -5.12 4.92
C GLY A 112 -4.90 -6.22 5.09
N ALA A 113 -3.93 -6.23 4.18
CA ALA A 113 -2.79 -7.14 4.18
C ALA A 113 -1.46 -6.38 4.02
N ASN A 114 -0.37 -6.95 4.49
CA ASN A 114 0.97 -6.35 4.47
C ASN A 114 0.99 -5.08 5.35
N MET A 115 1.33 -3.93 4.76
CA MET A 115 1.24 -2.65 5.48
C MET A 115 -0.20 -2.35 5.91
N ALA A 116 -0.35 -1.73 7.06
CA ALA A 116 -1.65 -1.30 7.56
C ALA A 116 -2.30 -0.29 6.59
N THR A 117 -3.62 -0.35 6.51
CA THR A 117 -4.40 0.54 5.65
C THR A 117 -4.24 1.99 6.07
N GLN A 118 -3.97 2.87 5.12
CA GLN A 118 -3.71 4.28 5.38
C GLN A 118 -4.83 5.16 4.81
N LEU A 119 -5.31 6.09 5.64
CA LEU A 119 -6.14 7.21 5.23
C LEU A 119 -5.26 8.45 5.11
N SER A 120 -5.27 9.11 3.96
CA SER A 120 -4.63 10.41 3.75
C SER A 120 -5.71 11.40 3.34
N THR A 121 -5.82 12.52 4.02
CA THR A 121 -6.79 13.56 3.71
C THR A 121 -6.16 14.94 3.73
N GLU A 122 -6.40 15.71 2.68
CA GLU A 122 -5.94 17.10 2.53
C GLU A 122 -6.95 18.10 3.09
N VAL A 123 -8.11 17.63 3.53
CA VAL A 123 -9.16 18.42 4.17
C VAL A 123 -9.56 17.80 5.52
N ASP A 124 -10.10 18.61 6.40
CA ASP A 124 -10.71 18.11 7.61
C ASP A 124 -11.97 17.31 7.28
N LEU A 125 -12.16 16.19 7.95
CA LEU A 125 -13.29 15.29 7.76
C LEU A 125 -14.07 15.11 9.06
N THR A 126 -15.35 14.83 8.92
CA THR A 126 -16.11 14.08 9.93
C THR A 126 -16.39 12.70 9.35
N ILE A 127 -15.96 11.64 10.04
CA ILE A 127 -16.26 10.25 9.69
C ILE A 127 -17.15 9.67 10.77
N GLY A 128 -18.36 9.26 10.40
CA GLY A 128 -19.40 8.93 11.39
C GLY A 128 -19.64 10.10 12.34
N THR A 129 -19.30 9.93 13.61
CA THR A 129 -19.43 10.96 14.65
C THR A 129 -18.09 11.64 15.00
N ALA A 130 -16.98 11.21 14.42
CA ALA A 130 -15.65 11.68 14.80
C ALA A 130 -15.11 12.72 13.81
N TYR A 131 -14.65 13.85 14.34
CA TYR A 131 -13.91 14.85 13.59
C TYR A 131 -12.46 14.42 13.44
N ILE A 132 -11.98 14.33 12.19
CA ILE A 132 -10.65 13.89 11.79
C ILE A 132 -9.98 15.06 11.06
N PRO A 133 -9.01 15.76 11.66
CA PRO A 133 -8.24 16.79 10.98
C PRO A 133 -7.54 16.27 9.74
N ARG A 134 -7.26 17.16 8.79
CA ARG A 134 -6.40 16.81 7.65
C ARG A 134 -5.08 16.21 8.13
N GLY A 135 -4.61 15.19 7.43
CA GLY A 135 -3.42 14.45 7.85
C GLY A 135 -3.39 13.04 7.30
N VAL A 136 -2.51 12.24 7.88
CA VAL A 136 -2.31 10.84 7.56
C VAL A 136 -2.59 10.01 8.80
N TYR A 137 -3.33 8.93 8.61
CA TYR A 137 -3.80 8.04 9.68
C TYR A 137 -3.73 6.59 9.23
N THR A 138 -3.60 5.69 10.18
CA THR A 138 -3.82 4.26 9.93
C THR A 138 -5.25 3.87 10.29
N LEU A 139 -5.85 3.03 9.47
CA LEU A 139 -7.17 2.47 9.71
C LEU A 139 -7.07 1.03 10.18
N PHE A 140 -7.60 0.78 11.38
CA PHE A 140 -7.87 -0.57 11.87
C PHE A 140 -9.37 -0.80 11.95
N SER A 141 -9.77 -2.07 11.95
CA SER A 141 -11.15 -2.47 12.27
C SER A 141 -11.13 -3.40 13.47
N LEU A 142 -12.10 -3.22 14.35
CA LEU A 142 -12.31 -4.08 15.50
C LEU A 142 -13.62 -4.87 15.32
N PRO A 143 -13.55 -6.14 14.89
CA PRO A 143 -14.71 -7.00 14.80
C PRO A 143 -15.09 -7.52 16.19
N THR A 144 -16.35 -7.35 16.58
CA THR A 144 -16.92 -7.97 17.78
C THR A 144 -18.19 -8.72 17.43
N ARG A 145 -18.68 -9.57 18.33
CA ARG A 145 -19.95 -10.28 18.13
C ARG A 145 -21.17 -9.33 18.12
N SER A 146 -21.04 -8.15 18.71
CA SER A 146 -22.11 -7.15 18.79
C SER A 146 -22.03 -6.09 17.69
N GLY A 147 -20.96 -6.06 16.88
CA GLY A 147 -20.78 -5.07 15.81
C GLY A 147 -19.32 -4.79 15.50
N TRP A 148 -19.09 -3.83 14.63
CA TRP A 148 -17.77 -3.47 14.16
C TRP A 148 -17.46 -2.01 14.43
N LYS A 149 -16.20 -1.72 14.75
CA LYS A 149 -15.70 -0.34 14.85
C LYS A 149 -14.58 -0.11 13.85
N LEU A 150 -14.58 1.05 13.23
CA LEU A 150 -13.41 1.60 12.54
C LEU A 150 -12.57 2.37 13.57
N ILE A 151 -11.29 2.09 13.62
CA ILE A 151 -10.33 2.79 14.45
C ILE A 151 -9.47 3.64 13.54
N VAL A 152 -9.40 4.93 13.83
CA VAL A 152 -8.48 5.88 13.21
C VAL A 152 -7.32 6.07 14.16
N SER A 153 -6.12 5.64 13.77
CA SER A 153 -4.92 5.69 14.59
C SER A 153 -3.93 6.73 14.08
N LYS A 154 -3.23 7.39 14.98
CA LYS A 154 -2.10 8.29 14.68
C LYS A 154 -0.79 7.55 14.42
N ASP A 155 -0.73 6.26 14.67
CA ASP A 155 0.43 5.44 14.41
C ASP A 155 0.48 5.06 12.92
N VAL A 156 1.33 5.74 12.17
CA VAL A 156 1.41 5.62 10.70
C VAL A 156 2.65 4.85 10.26
N ASN A 157 2.67 4.42 9.00
CA ASN A 157 3.80 3.75 8.36
C ASN A 157 4.22 2.44 9.03
N GLN A 158 3.25 1.68 9.56
CA GLN A 158 3.48 0.44 10.27
C GLN A 158 2.98 -0.79 9.47
N TRP A 159 3.49 -1.97 9.87
CA TRP A 159 3.05 -3.23 9.27
C TRP A 159 1.62 -3.62 9.72
N GLY A 160 1.20 -3.15 10.89
CA GLY A 160 -0.15 -3.35 11.43
C GLY A 160 -0.34 -4.66 12.21
N THR A 161 0.74 -5.31 12.62
CA THR A 161 0.69 -6.43 13.56
C THR A 161 0.86 -5.99 15.01
N ASP A 162 1.48 -4.84 15.23
CA ASP A 162 1.76 -4.28 16.54
C ASP A 162 0.82 -3.09 16.81
N TYR A 163 -0.44 -3.42 17.09
CA TYR A 163 -1.45 -2.41 17.35
C TYR A 163 -1.28 -1.81 18.76
N ASP A 164 -1.17 -0.47 18.83
CA ASP A 164 -1.11 0.30 20.06
C ASP A 164 -2.37 1.16 20.22
N SER A 165 -3.24 0.76 21.15
CA SER A 165 -4.49 1.48 21.42
C SER A 165 -4.28 2.88 22.00
N SER A 166 -3.11 3.19 22.54
CA SER A 166 -2.79 4.55 23.03
C SER A 166 -2.65 5.57 21.90
N LYS A 167 -2.51 5.10 20.68
CA LYS A 167 -2.44 5.90 19.45
C LYS A 167 -3.79 6.09 18.78
N ASP A 168 -4.85 5.49 19.29
CA ASP A 168 -6.19 5.69 18.75
C ASP A 168 -6.58 7.16 18.83
N PHE A 169 -6.98 7.70 17.70
CA PHE A 169 -7.53 9.05 17.61
C PHE A 169 -9.04 9.05 17.72
N ALA A 170 -9.68 8.06 17.07
CA ALA A 170 -11.13 7.88 17.11
C ALA A 170 -11.52 6.41 16.91
N ARG A 171 -12.67 6.04 17.48
CA ARG A 171 -13.35 4.77 17.25
C ARG A 171 -14.77 5.04 16.79
N ILE A 172 -15.15 4.54 15.62
CA ILE A 172 -16.38 4.88 14.92
C ILE A 172 -17.16 3.59 14.71
N ASP A 173 -18.44 3.59 15.08
CA ASP A 173 -19.30 2.44 14.82
C ASP A 173 -19.57 2.29 13.33
N LEU A 174 -19.49 1.04 12.85
CA LEU A 174 -19.74 0.70 11.47
C LEU A 174 -21.10 0.03 11.33
N ARG A 175 -21.86 0.43 10.31
CA ARG A 175 -23.02 -0.33 9.86
C ARG A 175 -22.52 -1.58 9.14
N GLN A 176 -23.11 -2.73 9.46
CA GLN A 176 -22.79 -3.99 8.86
C GLN A 176 -23.94 -4.47 7.96
N ARG A 177 -23.60 -5.00 6.80
CA ARG A 177 -24.53 -5.66 5.88
C ARG A 177 -23.94 -6.97 5.39
N ALA A 178 -24.73 -8.03 5.37
CA ALA A 178 -24.37 -9.27 4.72
C ALA A 178 -24.51 -9.13 3.19
N LEU A 179 -23.54 -9.66 2.46
CA LEU A 179 -23.59 -9.77 1.00
C LEU A 179 -24.14 -11.15 0.62
N SER A 180 -24.98 -11.22 -0.41
CA SER A 180 -25.50 -12.48 -0.98
C SER A 180 -24.38 -13.31 -1.62
N GLU A 181 -23.44 -12.65 -2.27
CA GLU A 181 -22.26 -13.27 -2.88
C GLU A 181 -20.98 -12.77 -2.20
N PRO A 182 -20.02 -13.67 -1.93
CA PRO A 182 -18.78 -13.29 -1.29
C PRO A 182 -17.90 -12.46 -2.21
N LEU A 183 -17.41 -11.34 -1.72
CA LEU A 183 -16.42 -10.55 -2.42
C LEU A 183 -15.04 -11.18 -2.24
N GLU A 184 -14.43 -11.64 -3.32
CA GLU A 184 -13.14 -12.36 -3.31
C GLU A 184 -11.99 -11.54 -2.74
N SER A 185 -11.93 -10.25 -3.09
CA SER A 185 -10.85 -9.34 -2.69
C SER A 185 -11.39 -8.25 -1.78
N LEU A 186 -10.66 -7.94 -0.70
CA LEU A 186 -10.99 -6.76 0.09
C LEU A 186 -11.06 -5.52 -0.81
N THR A 187 -12.16 -4.81 -0.75
CA THR A 187 -12.37 -3.61 -1.56
C THR A 187 -12.88 -2.47 -0.70
N PHE A 188 -12.30 -1.30 -0.89
CA PHE A 188 -12.76 -0.04 -0.32
C PHE A 188 -13.45 0.81 -1.37
N TRP A 189 -14.44 1.59 -0.94
CA TRP A 189 -15.11 2.62 -1.73
C TRP A 189 -15.25 3.90 -0.92
N LEU A 190 -14.91 5.02 -1.54
CA LEU A 190 -15.28 6.36 -1.13
C LEU A 190 -16.34 6.83 -2.12
N VAL A 191 -17.62 6.76 -1.73
CA VAL A 191 -18.74 7.07 -2.62
C VAL A 191 -19.25 8.45 -2.27
N PRO A 192 -18.99 9.49 -3.09
CA PRO A 192 -19.55 10.81 -2.84
C PRO A 192 -21.05 10.82 -3.10
N ALA A 193 -21.78 11.60 -2.33
CA ALA A 193 -23.16 11.94 -2.65
C ALA A 193 -23.18 12.90 -3.85
N ILE A 194 -24.18 12.75 -4.71
CA ILE A 194 -24.40 13.66 -5.83
C ILE A 194 -25.32 14.77 -5.34
N GLU A 195 -24.78 16.00 -5.30
CA GLU A 195 -25.54 17.18 -4.91
C GLU A 195 -25.90 18.02 -6.15
N PRO A 196 -27.05 18.72 -6.13
CA PRO A 196 -27.36 19.71 -7.15
C PRO A 196 -26.28 20.78 -7.22
N ALA A 197 -26.03 21.35 -8.40
CA ALA A 197 -25.03 22.41 -8.60
C ALA A 197 -25.27 23.68 -7.74
N THR A 198 -26.51 23.84 -7.25
CA THR A 198 -26.92 24.95 -6.35
C THR A 198 -26.76 24.60 -4.85
N SER A 199 -26.32 23.37 -4.56
CA SER A 199 -26.13 22.96 -3.16
C SER A 199 -25.01 23.77 -2.50
N THR A 200 -25.25 24.17 -1.25
CA THR A 200 -24.24 24.76 -0.37
C THR A 200 -23.68 23.73 0.62
N THR A 201 -24.09 22.48 0.49
CA THR A 201 -23.64 21.38 1.36
C THR A 201 -22.19 21.01 1.02
N PHE A 202 -21.37 20.89 2.04
CA PHE A 202 -20.01 20.38 1.86
C PHE A 202 -20.00 18.95 1.29
N ALA A 203 -18.97 18.63 0.55
CA ALA A 203 -18.80 17.30 0.00
C ALA A 203 -18.91 16.24 1.10
N HIS A 204 -19.75 15.23 0.86
CA HIS A 204 -20.03 14.15 1.79
C HIS A 204 -20.35 12.86 1.04
N GLY A 205 -20.48 11.77 1.76
CA GLY A 205 -20.80 10.48 1.15
C GLY A 205 -20.64 9.32 2.11
N VAL A 206 -20.37 8.15 1.55
CA VAL A 206 -20.23 6.90 2.30
C VAL A 206 -18.85 6.30 2.09
N LEU A 207 -18.16 6.00 3.18
CA LEU A 207 -17.01 5.12 3.22
C LEU A 207 -17.51 3.69 3.40
N LYS A 208 -17.14 2.80 2.49
CA LYS A 208 -17.47 1.37 2.58
C LYS A 208 -16.23 0.53 2.36
N PHE A 209 -16.23 -0.65 2.95
CA PHE A 209 -15.31 -1.71 2.59
C PHE A 209 -15.98 -3.07 2.79
N ALA A 210 -15.60 -4.03 1.99
CA ALA A 210 -16.16 -5.36 2.06
C ALA A 210 -15.13 -6.44 1.75
N TRP A 211 -15.28 -7.58 2.40
CA TRP A 211 -14.51 -8.78 2.13
C TRP A 211 -15.30 -10.03 2.56
N GLY A 212 -15.30 -11.07 1.73
CA GLY A 212 -16.21 -12.19 1.93
C GLY A 212 -17.65 -11.73 1.86
N ASN A 213 -18.47 -12.23 2.76
CA ASN A 213 -19.89 -11.89 2.83
C ASN A 213 -20.19 -10.68 3.73
N THR A 214 -19.19 -9.89 4.11
CA THR A 214 -19.38 -8.77 5.03
C THR A 214 -19.04 -7.45 4.36
N GLU A 215 -20.01 -6.54 4.30
CA GLU A 215 -19.83 -5.14 3.96
C GLU A 215 -19.98 -4.30 5.21
N LEU A 216 -19.07 -3.35 5.39
CA LEU A 216 -19.03 -2.40 6.50
C LEU A 216 -19.06 -0.98 5.94
N SER A 217 -19.77 -0.08 6.60
CA SER A 217 -19.90 1.30 6.12
C SER A 217 -20.08 2.32 7.23
N THR A 218 -19.67 3.56 6.93
CA THR A 218 -19.95 4.75 7.72
C THR A 218 -20.04 5.96 6.81
N ASP A 219 -20.63 7.05 7.27
CA ASP A 219 -20.70 8.27 6.48
C ASP A 219 -19.41 9.10 6.66
N TRP A 220 -19.08 9.89 5.66
CA TRP A 220 -18.05 10.90 5.73
C TRP A 220 -18.56 12.23 5.19
N ARG A 221 -18.04 13.34 5.70
CA ARG A 221 -18.24 14.68 5.15
C ARG A 221 -17.02 15.55 5.37
N VAL A 222 -16.83 16.54 4.49
CA VAL A 222 -15.81 17.57 4.68
C VAL A 222 -16.21 18.51 5.80
N GLY A 223 -15.25 18.87 6.64
CA GLY A 223 -15.46 19.77 7.77
C GLY A 223 -16.11 19.09 8.99
N ARG A 224 -16.64 19.93 9.87
CA ARG A 224 -17.33 19.53 11.12
C ARG A 224 -18.82 19.33 10.92
#